data_48c09af35051aac238d2a5d09a180819
#
_entry.id   48c09af35051aac238d2a5d09a180819
#
_cell.length_a   1.000
_cell.length_b   1.000
_cell.length_c   1.000
_cell.angle_alpha   90.00
_cell.angle_beta   90.00
_cell.angle_gamma   90.00
#
_symmetry.space_group_name_H-M   'P 1'
#
loop_
_entity.id
_entity.type
_entity.pdbx_description
1 polymer ?
#
loop_
_entity_poly.entity_id
_entity_poly.type
_entity_poly.pdbx_seq_one_letter_code
_entity_poly.pdbx_strand_id
1 'polypeptide(L)'
;GFITDSDIAKIEDIIRDPAKHGIPSWLFNRRKDLESGKDFHILTSDLIFKTKTDIDQAKEIRSWRGYRHAYSLKVRGQRTKTTGRAGKSLGVKKKTIGQKPATSAGGK
;
A
#
# COMPACT_ATOMS: atom_id res chain seq x y z
N GLY A 1 7.22 15.22 30.85
CA GLY A 1 6.56 14.28 31.74
C GLY A 1 7.16 12.90 31.60
N PHE A 2 7.38 12.23 32.71
CA PHE A 2 7.87 10.86 32.69
C PHE A 2 6.65 9.92 32.68
N ILE A 3 6.62 9.00 31.74
CA ILE A 3 5.60 7.94 31.66
C ILE A 3 6.12 6.78 32.52
N THR A 4 5.25 6.22 33.38
CA THR A 4 5.62 5.05 34.19
C THR A 4 5.46 3.76 33.38
N ASP A 5 6.17 2.71 33.74
CA ASP A 5 6.10 1.41 33.06
C ASP A 5 4.66 0.83 33.09
N SER A 6 3.91 1.12 34.15
CA SER A 6 2.50 0.75 34.24
C SER A 6 1.61 1.48 33.22
N ASP A 7 1.95 2.73 32.88
CA ASP A 7 1.20 3.49 31.88
C ASP A 7 1.55 3.02 30.47
N ILE A 8 2.80 2.62 30.24
CA ILE A 8 3.23 2.00 28.98
C ILE A 8 2.43 0.72 28.74
N ALA A 9 2.35 -0.17 29.72
CA ALA A 9 1.61 -1.42 29.61
C ALA A 9 0.12 -1.19 29.30
N LYS A 10 -0.50 -0.19 29.92
CA LYS A 10 -1.90 0.19 29.63
C LYS A 10 -2.07 0.70 28.20
N ILE A 11 -1.14 1.54 27.73
CA ILE A 11 -1.17 2.08 26.36
C ILE A 11 -1.02 0.95 25.35
N GLU A 12 -0.12 0.00 25.56
CA GLU A 12 0.08 -1.15 24.69
C GLU A 12 -1.18 -2.03 24.62
N ASP A 13 -1.86 -2.27 25.75
CA ASP A 13 -3.11 -3.04 25.77
C ASP A 13 -4.24 -2.34 25.02
N ILE A 14 -4.38 -1.02 25.22
CA ILE A 14 -5.37 -0.21 24.49
C ILE A 14 -5.10 -0.21 22.98
N ILE A 15 -3.84 -0.11 22.59
CA ILE A 15 -3.44 -0.09 21.17
C ILE A 15 -3.70 -1.45 20.52
N ARG A 16 -3.46 -2.54 21.26
CA ARG A 16 -3.67 -3.91 20.77
C ARG A 16 -5.14 -4.21 20.51
N ASP A 17 -6.02 -3.77 21.39
CA ASP A 17 -7.45 -4.07 21.30
C ASP A 17 -8.34 -2.86 21.70
N PRO A 18 -8.38 -1.82 20.83
CA PRO A 18 -9.07 -0.58 21.16
C PRO A 18 -10.59 -0.75 21.33
N ALA A 19 -11.16 -1.82 20.75
CA ALA A 19 -12.59 -2.10 20.90
C ALA A 19 -12.99 -2.43 22.34
N LYS A 20 -12.15 -3.16 23.08
CA LYS A 20 -12.40 -3.50 24.49
C LYS A 20 -12.37 -2.28 25.42
N HIS A 21 -11.63 -1.25 25.03
CA HIS A 21 -11.47 -0.02 25.81
C HIS A 21 -12.50 1.08 25.45
N GLY A 22 -13.58 0.70 24.74
CA GLY A 22 -14.67 1.61 24.43
C GLY A 22 -14.38 2.63 23.33
N ILE A 23 -13.30 2.42 22.55
CA ILE A 23 -13.02 3.27 21.40
C ILE A 23 -13.99 2.91 20.27
N PRO A 24 -14.76 3.86 19.74
CA PRO A 24 -15.77 3.57 18.74
C PRO A 24 -15.13 3.13 17.40
N SER A 25 -15.77 2.18 16.71
CA SER A 25 -15.27 1.55 15.49
C SER A 25 -15.03 2.54 14.32
N TRP A 26 -15.71 3.69 14.35
CA TRP A 26 -15.51 4.71 13.31
C TRP A 26 -14.13 5.40 13.36
N LEU A 27 -13.38 5.25 14.47
CA LEU A 27 -12.01 5.72 14.61
C LEU A 27 -10.96 4.71 14.11
N PHE A 28 -11.36 3.49 13.79
CA PHE A 28 -10.44 2.48 13.34
C PHE A 28 -9.92 2.78 11.92
N ASN A 29 -8.67 2.43 11.67
CA ASN A 29 -8.02 2.69 10.39
C ASN A 29 -8.45 1.73 9.27
N ARG A 30 -8.94 0.53 9.63
CA ARG A 30 -9.46 -0.45 8.67
C ARG A 30 -10.91 -0.81 9.02
N ARG A 31 -11.83 -0.21 8.29
CA ARG A 31 -13.25 -0.44 8.44
C ARG A 31 -13.74 -1.34 7.32
N LYS A 32 -14.66 -2.26 7.65
CA LYS A 32 -15.27 -3.22 6.71
C LYS A 32 -14.23 -3.95 5.88
N ASP A 33 -13.36 -4.72 6.57
CA ASP A 33 -12.34 -5.54 5.91
C ASP A 33 -12.96 -6.41 4.82
N LEU A 34 -12.31 -6.52 3.67
CA LEU A 34 -12.84 -7.22 2.50
C LEU A 34 -13.07 -8.71 2.73
N GLU A 35 -12.26 -9.34 3.57
CA GLU A 35 -12.35 -10.77 3.86
C GLU A 35 -13.32 -11.08 4.99
N SER A 36 -13.22 -10.35 6.09
CA SER A 36 -13.95 -10.63 7.33
C SER A 36 -15.19 -9.78 7.53
N GLY A 37 -15.31 -8.65 6.83
CA GLY A 37 -16.39 -7.66 7.01
C GLY A 37 -16.33 -6.89 8.33
N LYS A 38 -15.34 -7.16 9.18
CA LYS A 38 -15.17 -6.55 10.50
C LYS A 38 -14.35 -5.27 10.46
N ASP A 39 -14.48 -4.47 11.52
CA ASP A 39 -13.68 -3.28 11.73
C ASP A 39 -12.47 -3.63 12.60
N PHE A 40 -11.27 -3.29 12.14
CA PHE A 40 -10.01 -3.51 12.84
C PHE A 40 -9.21 -2.23 12.97
N HIS A 41 -8.37 -2.19 13.99
CA HIS A 41 -7.30 -1.21 14.08
C HIS A 41 -5.97 -1.94 13.91
N ILE A 42 -5.30 -1.75 12.78
CA ILE A 42 -4.11 -2.49 12.38
C ILE A 42 -2.90 -1.56 12.44
N LEU A 43 -1.79 -2.03 13.01
CA LEU A 43 -0.59 -1.24 13.27
C LEU A 43 0.64 -1.89 12.64
N THR A 44 1.70 -1.12 12.57
CA THR A 44 3.07 -1.57 12.22
C THR A 44 3.13 -2.46 10.96
N SER A 45 3.78 -3.61 11.08
CA SER A 45 3.99 -4.57 10.00
C SER A 45 2.69 -5.11 9.38
N ASP A 46 1.68 -5.33 10.22
CA ASP A 46 0.39 -5.88 9.77
C ASP A 46 -0.35 -4.90 8.85
N LEU A 47 -0.24 -3.60 9.11
CA LEU A 47 -0.79 -2.57 8.24
C LEU A 47 -0.10 -2.58 6.86
N ILE A 48 1.23 -2.70 6.84
CA ILE A 48 2.01 -2.78 5.60
C ILE A 48 1.63 -4.05 4.83
N PHE A 49 1.55 -5.18 5.52
CA PHE A 49 1.17 -6.46 4.93
C PHE A 49 -0.24 -6.41 4.33
N LYS A 50 -1.23 -5.97 5.08
CA LYS A 50 -2.62 -5.85 4.59
C LYS A 50 -2.76 -4.87 3.43
N THR A 51 -2.07 -3.74 3.47
CA THR A 51 -2.04 -2.79 2.35
C THR A 51 -1.46 -3.42 1.08
N LYS A 52 -0.38 -4.20 1.22
CA LYS A 52 0.22 -4.92 0.10
C LYS A 52 -0.74 -5.98 -0.45
N THR A 53 -1.38 -6.76 0.42
CA THR A 53 -2.37 -7.77 0.04
C THR A 53 -3.54 -7.16 -0.74
N ASP A 54 -4.09 -6.01 -0.29
CA ASP A 54 -5.17 -5.30 -0.99
C ASP A 54 -4.74 -4.85 -2.40
N ILE A 55 -3.50 -4.40 -2.55
CA ILE A 55 -2.95 -3.99 -3.84
C ILE A 55 -2.76 -5.20 -4.75
N ASP A 56 -2.24 -6.30 -4.23
CA ASP A 56 -1.99 -7.51 -5.01
C ASP A 56 -3.31 -8.17 -5.42
N GLN A 57 -4.32 -8.19 -4.55
CA GLN A 57 -5.68 -8.59 -4.91
C GLN A 57 -6.26 -7.72 -6.04
N ALA A 58 -6.08 -6.40 -5.99
CA ALA A 58 -6.53 -5.51 -7.05
C ALA A 58 -5.84 -5.78 -8.40
N LYS A 59 -4.56 -6.21 -8.39
CA LYS A 59 -3.80 -6.61 -9.59
C LYS A 59 -4.28 -7.96 -10.12
N GLU A 60 -4.55 -8.92 -9.24
CA GLU A 60 -5.01 -10.27 -9.58
C GLU A 60 -6.38 -10.23 -10.29
N ILE A 61 -7.31 -9.44 -9.75
CA ILE A 61 -8.63 -9.19 -10.35
C ILE A 61 -8.51 -8.41 -11.68
N ARG A 62 -7.30 -7.94 -12.05
CA ARG A 62 -7.05 -7.11 -13.24
C ARG A 62 -7.88 -5.83 -13.28
N SER A 63 -8.19 -5.27 -12.11
CA SER A 63 -8.90 -3.99 -12.02
C SER A 63 -8.06 -2.84 -12.57
N TRP A 64 -8.72 -1.76 -13.01
CA TRP A 64 -8.02 -0.55 -13.45
C TRP A 64 -7.08 0.00 -12.37
N ARG A 65 -7.51 -0.05 -11.11
CA ARG A 65 -6.69 0.35 -9.95
C ARG A 65 -5.45 -0.54 -9.79
N GLY A 66 -5.58 -1.86 -9.95
CA GLY A 66 -4.47 -2.80 -9.92
C GLY A 66 -3.47 -2.57 -11.06
N TYR A 67 -3.98 -2.32 -12.26
CA TYR A 67 -3.14 -1.96 -13.41
C TYR A 67 -2.31 -0.69 -13.13
N ARG A 68 -2.93 0.34 -12.56
CA ARG A 68 -2.22 1.59 -12.20
C ARG A 68 -1.14 1.34 -11.16
N HIS A 69 -1.41 0.52 -10.14
CA HIS A 69 -0.41 0.12 -9.15
C HIS A 69 0.75 -0.68 -9.75
N ALA A 70 0.46 -1.60 -10.69
CA ALA A 70 1.49 -2.41 -11.34
C ALA A 70 2.52 -1.54 -12.10
N TYR A 71 2.07 -0.43 -12.67
CA TYR A 71 2.94 0.51 -13.40
C TYR A 71 3.42 1.70 -12.55
N SER A 72 3.20 1.67 -11.25
CA SER A 72 3.56 2.78 -10.34
C SER A 72 2.97 4.13 -10.76
N LEU A 73 1.78 4.12 -11.33
CA LEU A 73 1.06 5.30 -11.77
C LEU A 73 0.10 5.81 -10.70
N LYS A 74 -0.30 7.08 -10.79
CA LYS A 74 -1.32 7.65 -9.91
C LYS A 74 -2.66 6.94 -10.12
N VAL A 75 -3.32 6.55 -9.02
CA VAL A 75 -4.49 5.65 -9.02
C VAL A 75 -5.81 6.40 -8.95
N ARG A 76 -5.83 7.61 -8.38
CA ARG A 76 -7.05 8.40 -8.11
C ARG A 76 -7.38 9.41 -9.21
N GLY A 77 -7.01 9.15 -10.46
CA GLY A 77 -7.32 10.02 -11.60
C GLY A 77 -6.51 11.32 -11.64
N GLN A 78 -5.44 11.43 -10.87
CA GLN A 78 -4.58 12.62 -10.89
C GLN A 78 -3.90 12.79 -12.25
N ARG A 79 -3.71 14.04 -12.64
CA ARG A 79 -3.01 14.39 -13.87
C ARG A 79 -1.56 13.91 -13.84
N THR A 80 -1.12 13.23 -14.89
CA THR A 80 0.26 12.73 -15.03
C THR A 80 1.11 13.49 -16.04
N LYS A 81 0.53 14.50 -16.71
CA LYS A 81 1.26 15.33 -17.69
C LYS A 81 2.36 16.18 -17.04
N THR A 82 2.11 16.70 -15.85
CA THR A 82 3.01 17.63 -15.15
C THR A 82 3.45 17.16 -13.77
N THR A 83 2.75 16.20 -13.18
CA THR A 83 2.99 15.74 -11.81
C THR A 83 3.48 14.30 -11.75
N GLY A 84 4.26 13.96 -10.74
CA GLY A 84 4.73 12.61 -10.46
C GLY A 84 5.80 12.10 -11.42
N ARG A 85 6.50 12.96 -12.14
CA ARG A 85 7.46 12.56 -13.18
C ARG A 85 8.85 12.21 -12.65
N ALA A 86 9.30 12.81 -11.54
CA ALA A 86 10.64 12.59 -10.98
C ALA A 86 11.76 12.53 -12.07
N GLY A 87 11.71 13.41 -13.07
CA GLY A 87 12.64 13.42 -14.20
C GLY A 87 12.45 12.35 -15.27
N LYS A 88 11.40 11.51 -15.16
CA LYS A 88 11.12 10.42 -16.11
C LYS A 88 9.74 10.58 -16.74
N SER A 89 9.57 10.06 -17.97
CA SER A 89 8.24 9.96 -18.59
C SER A 89 7.41 8.90 -17.85
N LEU A 90 6.16 9.26 -17.52
CA LEU A 90 5.21 8.32 -16.93
C LEU A 90 4.42 7.59 -18.01
N GLY A 91 4.17 6.31 -17.79
CA GLY A 91 3.37 5.47 -18.67
C GLY A 91 4.19 4.43 -19.42
N VAL A 92 3.51 3.70 -20.31
CA VAL A 92 4.12 2.66 -21.14
C VAL A 92 4.98 3.32 -22.22
N LYS A 93 6.28 3.07 -22.23
CA LYS A 93 7.15 3.50 -23.31
C LYS A 93 6.75 2.75 -24.58
N LYS A 94 6.58 3.48 -25.71
CA LYS A 94 6.47 2.85 -27.02
C LYS A 94 7.72 2.00 -27.25
N LYS A 95 7.56 0.72 -27.61
CA LYS A 95 8.65 -0.08 -28.11
C LYS A 95 9.24 0.64 -29.33
N THR A 96 10.50 1.03 -29.25
CA THR A 96 11.22 1.57 -30.41
C THR A 96 11.44 0.37 -31.35
N ILE A 97 10.77 0.37 -32.51
CA ILE A 97 10.98 -0.62 -33.54
C ILE A 97 12.41 -0.44 -34.00
N GLY A 98 13.31 -1.43 -33.72
CA GLY A 98 14.68 -1.42 -34.22
C GLY A 98 15.82 -1.54 -33.21
N GLN A 99 15.57 -1.55 -31.89
CA GLN A 99 16.62 -1.92 -30.95
C GLN A 99 16.74 -3.46 -30.87
N LYS A 100 17.70 -4.03 -31.54
CA LYS A 100 18.17 -5.40 -31.27
C LYS A 100 18.54 -5.52 -29.79
N PRO A 101 18.17 -6.61 -29.10
CA PRO A 101 18.67 -6.86 -27.75
C PRO A 101 20.20 -6.86 -27.81
N ALA A 102 20.85 -6.10 -26.95
CA ALA A 102 22.28 -6.15 -26.77
C ALA A 102 22.64 -7.59 -26.40
N THR A 103 23.28 -8.30 -27.28
CA THR A 103 23.92 -9.60 -27.02
C THR A 103 24.92 -9.35 -25.90
N SER A 104 24.70 -9.96 -24.75
CA SER A 104 25.72 -10.05 -23.70
C SER A 104 26.90 -10.83 -24.28
N ALA A 105 27.96 -10.11 -24.64
CA ALA A 105 29.23 -10.74 -24.99
C ALA A 105 29.73 -11.49 -23.77
N GLY A 106 29.76 -12.81 -23.87
CA GLY A 106 30.38 -13.68 -22.89
C GLY A 106 31.88 -13.33 -22.83
N GLY A 107 32.31 -12.90 -21.67
CA GLY A 107 33.72 -12.84 -21.33
C GLY A 107 34.20 -14.22 -20.95
N LYS A 108 35.31 -14.62 -21.57
CA LYS A 108 36.15 -15.77 -21.22
C LYS A 108 36.66 -15.67 -19.78
#